data_68ced01e88e0164f5fe3c4db8ceccce2
#
_entry.id   68ced01e88e0164f5fe3c4db8ceccce2
#
_cell.length_a   1.000
_cell.length_b   1.000
_cell.length_c   1.000
_cell.angle_alpha   90.00
_cell.angle_beta   90.00
_cell.angle_gamma   90.00
#
_symmetry.space_group_name_H-M   'P 1'
#
loop_
_entity.id
_entity.type
_entity.pdbx_description
1 polymer ?
#
loop_
_entity_poly.entity_id
_entity_poly.type
_entity_poly.pdbx_seq_one_letter_code
_entity_poly.pdbx_strand_id
1 'polypeptide(L)'
;MVLWVRKVKPSPTLMNQINQSLNTHRAKYPLRRVEVKTFTIATGTQSKITDHLFQGQMPKHLVLGFVENAAFNGDKTKNPFHFQNFGIKKLDVSTRCFKPNFNDDFYLRSYLSLYQALGKLGEDWAPDITPEEYKSGYTLWGWDFTKNQDAQSDKFHLIETGNLRVEVQFTNNTANTINCVVYAEFDNVIDINKQREVAIDY
;
A
#
# COMPACT_ATOMS: atom_id res chain seq x y z
N MET A 1 -20.91 -17.60 -5.67
CA MET A 1 -19.51 -17.79 -5.26
C MET A 1 -19.48 -18.89 -4.22
N VAL A 2 -18.63 -19.91 -4.35
CA VAL A 2 -18.51 -21.05 -3.39
C VAL A 2 -17.14 -20.94 -2.75
N LEU A 3 -17.11 -20.90 -1.41
CA LEU A 3 -15.87 -20.90 -0.64
C LEU A 3 -15.57 -22.32 -0.16
N TRP A 4 -14.45 -22.88 -0.61
CA TRP A 4 -13.96 -24.18 -0.14
C TRP A 4 -13.02 -23.98 1.03
N VAL A 5 -13.40 -24.49 2.23
CA VAL A 5 -12.60 -24.37 3.45
C VAL A 5 -12.10 -25.76 3.87
N ARG A 6 -10.78 -25.90 4.02
CA ARG A 6 -10.17 -27.11 4.57
C ARG A 6 -10.39 -27.16 6.08
N LYS A 7 -11.09 -28.18 6.55
CA LYS A 7 -11.32 -28.45 7.99
C LYS A 7 -10.46 -29.62 8.46
N VAL A 8 -9.84 -29.46 9.62
CA VAL A 8 -9.06 -30.50 10.27
C VAL A 8 -9.75 -30.84 11.57
N LYS A 9 -9.95 -32.15 11.84
CA LYS A 9 -10.47 -32.67 13.10
C LYS A 9 -9.30 -33.21 13.92
N PRO A 10 -8.81 -32.49 14.95
CA PRO A 10 -7.68 -32.94 15.77
C PRO A 10 -8.07 -34.11 16.64
N SER A 11 -7.08 -34.89 17.11
CA SER A 11 -7.31 -35.97 18.08
C SER A 11 -7.78 -35.38 19.42
N PRO A 12 -8.50 -36.15 20.26
CA PRO A 12 -8.95 -35.68 21.58
C PRO A 12 -7.81 -35.18 22.47
N THR A 13 -6.68 -35.89 22.44
CA THR A 13 -5.48 -35.53 23.22
C THR A 13 -4.96 -34.13 22.81
N LEU A 14 -4.82 -33.88 21.51
CA LEU A 14 -4.37 -32.57 20.99
C LEU A 14 -5.38 -31.47 21.33
N MET A 15 -6.68 -31.76 21.22
CA MET A 15 -7.73 -30.79 21.57
C MET A 15 -7.66 -30.41 23.06
N ASN A 16 -7.40 -31.36 23.97
CA ASN A 16 -7.23 -31.06 25.39
C ASN A 16 -5.99 -30.18 25.65
N GLN A 17 -4.86 -30.45 24.96
CA GLN A 17 -3.65 -29.64 25.08
C GLN A 17 -3.90 -28.22 24.59
N ILE A 18 -4.57 -28.05 23.46
CA ILE A 18 -4.94 -26.72 22.93
C ILE A 18 -5.82 -25.99 23.94
N ASN A 19 -6.85 -26.65 24.49
CA ASN A 19 -7.73 -26.04 25.48
C ASN A 19 -7.00 -25.64 26.77
N GLN A 20 -6.04 -26.45 27.23
CA GLN A 20 -5.18 -26.11 28.35
C GLN A 20 -4.29 -24.87 28.04
N SER A 21 -3.67 -24.84 26.88
CA SER A 21 -2.86 -23.70 26.45
C SER A 21 -3.68 -22.43 26.38
N LEU A 22 -4.92 -22.49 25.86
CA LEU A 22 -5.84 -21.34 25.76
C LEU A 22 -6.32 -20.83 27.15
N ASN A 23 -6.10 -21.56 28.24
CA ASN A 23 -6.35 -21.03 29.60
C ASN A 23 -5.34 -19.98 30.03
N THR A 24 -4.11 -20.09 29.53
CA THR A 24 -2.97 -19.21 29.92
C THR A 24 -2.59 -18.23 28.83
N HIS A 25 -2.79 -18.59 27.58
CA HIS A 25 -2.39 -17.77 26.43
C HIS A 25 -3.51 -17.70 25.39
N ARG A 26 -3.64 -16.56 24.76
CA ARG A 26 -4.49 -16.41 23.57
C ARG A 26 -3.78 -17.00 22.36
N ALA A 27 -4.52 -17.61 21.44
CA ALA A 27 -3.99 -18.00 20.14
C ALA A 27 -3.82 -16.75 19.27
N LYS A 28 -2.61 -16.50 18.78
CA LYS A 28 -2.25 -15.34 17.97
C LYS A 28 -2.07 -15.75 16.52
N TYR A 29 -2.76 -15.04 15.63
CA TYR A 29 -2.68 -15.23 14.18
C TYR A 29 -2.18 -13.93 13.54
N PRO A 30 -0.88 -13.86 13.19
CA PRO A 30 -0.38 -12.72 12.44
C PRO A 30 -1.00 -12.70 11.04
N LEU A 31 -1.39 -11.52 10.59
CA LEU A 31 -1.96 -11.32 9.27
C LEU A 31 -1.51 -9.98 8.69
N ARG A 32 -1.63 -9.86 7.38
CA ARG A 32 -1.49 -8.59 6.68
C ARG A 32 -2.86 -8.02 6.39
N ARG A 33 -3.07 -6.79 6.79
CA ARG A 33 -4.27 -6.02 6.49
C ARG A 33 -3.96 -5.03 5.39
N VAL A 34 -4.86 -4.95 4.41
CA VAL A 34 -4.75 -4.01 3.30
C VAL A 34 -5.86 -2.97 3.40
N GLU A 35 -5.49 -1.72 3.24
CA GLU A 35 -6.44 -0.63 3.07
C GLU A 35 -6.14 0.13 1.78
N VAL A 36 -7.21 0.51 1.08
CA VAL A 36 -7.12 1.40 -0.09
C VAL A 36 -7.89 2.67 0.22
N LYS A 37 -7.21 3.80 0.11
CA LYS A 37 -7.83 5.13 0.25
C LYS A 37 -7.62 5.95 -1.00
N THR A 38 -8.55 6.83 -1.26
CA THR A 38 -8.48 7.73 -2.42
C THR A 38 -8.74 9.17 -2.00
N PHE A 39 -8.12 10.10 -2.68
CA PHE A 39 -8.45 11.52 -2.57
C PHE A 39 -8.39 12.19 -3.94
N THR A 40 -9.21 13.22 -4.09
CA THR A 40 -9.36 13.92 -5.36
C THR A 40 -8.56 15.23 -5.36
N ILE A 41 -7.93 15.52 -6.48
CA ILE A 41 -7.23 16.76 -6.78
C ILE A 41 -8.01 17.47 -7.89
N ALA A 42 -8.52 18.64 -7.58
CA ALA A 42 -9.34 19.40 -8.52
C ALA A 42 -8.51 19.94 -9.69
N THR A 43 -9.16 20.17 -10.82
CA THR A 43 -8.60 20.94 -11.95
C THR A 43 -8.06 22.28 -11.48
N GLY A 44 -6.95 22.73 -12.09
CA GLY A 44 -6.32 24.01 -11.76
C GLY A 44 -5.43 23.98 -10.50
N THR A 45 -5.27 22.82 -9.87
CA THR A 45 -4.44 22.68 -8.66
C THR A 45 -2.97 22.52 -9.03
N GLN A 46 -2.09 23.29 -8.39
CA GLN A 46 -0.64 23.14 -8.53
C GLN A 46 0.00 22.37 -7.37
N SER A 47 -0.62 22.38 -6.19
CA SER A 47 -0.14 21.68 -5.02
C SER A 47 -1.31 21.17 -4.17
N LYS A 48 -1.20 19.96 -3.66
CA LYS A 48 -2.17 19.36 -2.75
C LYS A 48 -1.46 18.69 -1.59
N ILE A 49 -1.92 18.99 -0.39
CA ILE A 49 -1.51 18.31 0.84
C ILE A 49 -2.73 17.55 1.36
N THR A 50 -2.50 16.30 1.72
CA THR A 50 -3.49 15.45 2.39
C THR A 50 -2.85 14.94 3.67
N ASP A 51 -3.28 15.50 4.79
CA ASP A 51 -2.86 15.09 6.12
C ASP A 51 -3.78 13.97 6.62
N HIS A 52 -3.27 13.16 7.54
CA HIS A 52 -4.05 12.12 8.23
C HIS A 52 -4.70 11.11 7.28
N LEU A 53 -4.02 10.74 6.19
CA LEU A 53 -4.54 9.75 5.25
C LEU A 53 -4.77 8.40 5.96
N PHE A 54 -3.81 7.98 6.79
CA PHE A 54 -3.94 6.89 7.74
C PHE A 54 -3.60 7.42 9.13
N GLN A 55 -4.46 7.14 10.11
CA GLN A 55 -4.32 7.59 11.48
C GLN A 55 -4.11 6.39 12.40
N GLY A 56 -3.30 6.58 13.44
CA GLY A 56 -2.99 5.56 14.42
C GLY A 56 -1.83 4.70 13.99
N GLN A 57 -2.07 3.63 13.27
CA GLN A 57 -1.02 2.74 12.80
C GLN A 57 -0.40 3.23 11.50
N MET A 58 0.93 3.29 11.45
CA MET A 58 1.67 3.54 10.20
C MET A 58 1.68 2.28 9.33
N PRO A 59 1.47 2.41 8.00
CA PRO A 59 1.63 1.29 7.09
C PRO A 59 3.09 0.84 7.04
N LYS A 60 3.33 -0.45 6.86
CA LYS A 60 4.68 -0.96 6.59
C LYS A 60 5.07 -0.78 5.12
N HIS A 61 4.09 -0.82 4.24
CA HIS A 61 4.27 -0.72 2.80
C HIS A 61 3.16 0.13 2.19
N LEU A 62 3.52 0.95 1.21
CA LEU A 62 2.60 1.84 0.53
C LEU A 62 2.92 1.88 -0.97
N VAL A 63 1.88 1.78 -1.78
CA VAL A 63 1.94 2.07 -3.22
C VAL A 63 0.92 3.15 -3.55
N LEU A 64 1.33 4.11 -4.36
CA LEU A 64 0.51 5.25 -4.72
C LEU A 64 0.55 5.47 -6.23
N GLY A 65 -0.60 5.80 -6.83
CA GLY A 65 -0.73 6.13 -8.24
C GLY A 65 -1.78 7.20 -8.48
N PHE A 66 -1.65 7.88 -9.60
CA PHE A 66 -2.60 8.93 -10.01
C PHE A 66 -3.31 8.52 -11.29
N VAL A 67 -4.62 8.69 -11.31
CA VAL A 67 -5.48 8.35 -12.43
C VAL A 67 -6.46 9.48 -12.71
N GLU A 68 -6.85 9.66 -13.94
CA GLU A 68 -7.85 10.67 -14.31
C GLU A 68 -9.21 10.35 -13.67
N ASN A 69 -9.88 11.35 -13.10
CA ASN A 69 -11.15 11.16 -12.40
C ASN A 69 -12.24 10.54 -13.26
N ALA A 70 -12.29 10.85 -14.55
CA ALA A 70 -13.27 10.26 -15.47
C ALA A 70 -13.04 8.73 -15.61
N ALA A 71 -11.78 8.30 -15.75
CA ALA A 71 -11.43 6.89 -15.80
C ALA A 71 -11.77 6.16 -14.49
N PHE A 72 -11.47 6.78 -13.36
CA PHE A 72 -11.78 6.26 -12.02
C PHE A 72 -13.29 6.09 -11.80
N ASN A 73 -14.10 7.00 -12.31
CA ASN A 73 -15.56 6.97 -12.19
C ASN A 73 -16.26 6.08 -13.24
N GLY A 74 -15.52 5.34 -14.06
CA GLY A 74 -16.05 4.32 -14.94
C GLY A 74 -16.40 4.80 -16.34
N ASP A 75 -15.74 5.82 -16.86
CA ASP A 75 -15.83 6.19 -18.28
C ASP A 75 -15.35 5.01 -19.13
N LYS A 76 -16.25 4.46 -19.94
CA LYS A 76 -16.01 3.27 -20.78
C LYS A 76 -14.94 3.50 -21.85
N THR A 77 -14.61 4.74 -22.17
CA THR A 77 -13.61 5.11 -23.18
C THR A 77 -12.20 5.22 -22.59
N LYS A 78 -12.07 5.15 -21.25
CA LYS A 78 -10.82 5.34 -20.53
C LYS A 78 -10.43 4.11 -19.71
N ASN A 79 -9.13 3.84 -19.62
CA ASN A 79 -8.61 2.75 -18.81
C ASN A 79 -8.42 3.22 -17.35
N PRO A 80 -9.11 2.63 -16.36
CA PRO A 80 -8.98 2.98 -14.95
C PRO A 80 -7.62 2.59 -14.33
N PHE A 81 -6.84 1.74 -15.02
CA PHE A 81 -5.49 1.33 -14.61
C PHE A 81 -4.38 2.12 -15.33
N HIS A 82 -4.72 3.17 -16.05
CA HIS A 82 -3.76 4.03 -16.71
C HIS A 82 -3.23 5.08 -15.73
N PHE A 83 -2.23 4.70 -14.93
CA PHE A 83 -1.59 5.56 -13.95
C PHE A 83 -0.57 6.48 -14.61
N GLN A 84 -0.80 7.77 -14.54
CA GLN A 84 0.01 8.79 -15.24
C GLN A 84 0.81 9.63 -14.25
N ASN A 85 1.88 10.23 -14.75
CA ASN A 85 2.73 11.13 -13.96
C ASN A 85 2.15 12.54 -13.77
N PHE A 86 1.22 12.98 -14.62
CA PHE A 86 0.57 14.31 -14.62
C PHE A 86 1.53 15.49 -14.43
N GLY A 87 2.81 15.35 -14.79
CA GLY A 87 3.82 16.39 -14.61
C GLY A 87 4.15 16.65 -13.13
N ILE A 88 4.10 15.62 -12.28
CA ILE A 88 4.50 15.73 -10.87
C ILE A 88 5.98 16.09 -10.81
N LYS A 89 6.29 17.21 -10.12
CA LYS A 89 7.67 17.67 -9.85
C LYS A 89 8.14 17.34 -8.43
N LYS A 90 7.21 17.11 -7.50
CA LYS A 90 7.51 16.73 -6.12
C LYS A 90 6.40 15.82 -5.59
N LEU A 91 6.79 14.70 -5.01
CA LEU A 91 5.90 13.82 -4.27
C LEU A 91 6.59 13.46 -2.95
N ASP A 92 6.00 13.91 -1.86
CA ASP A 92 6.52 13.76 -0.51
C ASP A 92 5.52 12.93 0.32
N VAL A 93 6.02 11.83 0.87
CA VAL A 93 5.23 10.97 1.75
C VAL A 93 6.01 10.78 3.05
N SER A 94 5.57 11.48 4.09
CA SER A 94 6.09 11.45 5.47
C SER A 94 7.61 11.64 5.59
N THR A 95 8.42 10.67 5.17
CA THR A 95 9.88 10.68 5.38
C THR A 95 10.69 10.65 4.08
N ARG A 96 10.06 10.37 2.95
CA ARG A 96 10.76 10.23 1.66
C ARG A 96 10.12 11.12 0.59
N CYS A 97 10.94 12.00 0.04
CA CYS A 97 10.57 12.92 -1.03
C CYS A 97 11.16 12.46 -2.36
N PHE A 98 10.31 12.35 -3.38
CA PHE A 98 10.71 12.19 -4.78
C PHE A 98 10.56 13.52 -5.51
N LYS A 99 11.55 13.84 -6.33
CA LYS A 99 11.55 15.02 -7.22
C LYS A 99 11.86 14.56 -8.64
N PRO A 100 10.91 13.85 -9.29
CA PRO A 100 11.12 13.41 -10.67
C PRO A 100 11.06 14.59 -11.65
N ASN A 101 11.75 14.44 -12.76
CA ASN A 101 11.56 15.26 -13.94
C ASN A 101 11.34 14.34 -15.13
N PHE A 102 10.09 14.16 -15.51
CA PHE A 102 9.69 13.24 -16.60
C PHE A 102 10.03 13.81 -18.00
N ASN A 103 10.28 15.11 -18.11
CA ASN A 103 10.67 15.72 -19.38
C ASN A 103 12.12 15.40 -19.74
N ASP A 104 13.00 15.42 -18.72
CA ASP A 104 14.44 15.19 -18.90
C ASP A 104 14.85 13.77 -18.47
N ASP A 105 13.88 12.85 -18.34
CA ASP A 105 14.05 11.45 -17.99
C ASP A 105 14.70 11.18 -16.61
N PHE A 106 14.65 12.15 -15.69
CA PHE A 106 15.11 12.00 -14.31
C PHE A 106 14.03 11.40 -13.39
N TYR A 107 13.60 10.18 -13.67
CA TYR A 107 12.60 9.47 -12.86
C TYR A 107 13.03 8.07 -12.40
N LEU A 108 14.22 7.62 -12.77
CA LEU A 108 14.73 6.29 -12.43
C LEU A 108 14.69 5.99 -10.93
N ARG A 109 14.95 6.98 -10.07
CA ARG A 109 14.85 6.80 -8.62
C ARG A 109 13.42 6.42 -8.19
N SER A 110 12.42 7.04 -8.79
CA SER A 110 11.00 6.74 -8.50
C SER A 110 10.63 5.36 -9.04
N TYR A 111 11.09 5.02 -10.22
CA TYR A 111 10.93 3.70 -10.82
C TYR A 111 11.56 2.60 -9.96
N LEU A 112 12.83 2.74 -9.58
CA LEU A 112 13.52 1.75 -8.74
C LEU A 112 12.89 1.65 -7.33
N SER A 113 12.35 2.74 -6.79
CA SER A 113 11.69 2.71 -5.48
C SER A 113 10.44 1.84 -5.48
N LEU A 114 9.71 1.75 -6.60
CA LEU A 114 8.59 0.82 -6.74
C LEU A 114 9.06 -0.63 -6.58
N TYR A 115 10.09 -1.04 -7.31
CA TYR A 115 10.63 -2.40 -7.24
C TYR A 115 11.22 -2.71 -5.87
N GLN A 116 11.89 -1.73 -5.25
CA GLN A 116 12.42 -1.86 -3.89
C GLN A 116 11.29 -2.07 -2.88
N ALA A 117 10.23 -1.26 -2.96
CA ALA A 117 9.08 -1.38 -2.07
C ALA A 117 8.31 -2.69 -2.27
N LEU A 118 8.29 -3.23 -3.48
CA LEU A 118 7.70 -4.52 -3.80
C LEU A 118 8.62 -5.70 -3.41
N GLY A 119 9.85 -5.44 -2.93
CA GLY A 119 10.83 -6.49 -2.65
C GLY A 119 11.27 -7.25 -3.91
N LYS A 120 11.22 -6.60 -5.08
CA LYS A 120 11.49 -7.21 -6.39
C LYS A 120 12.75 -6.66 -7.06
N LEU A 121 13.50 -5.85 -6.36
CA LEU A 121 14.76 -5.35 -6.87
C LEU A 121 15.83 -6.48 -6.85
N GLY A 122 16.23 -6.93 -8.03
CA GLY A 122 17.21 -8.03 -8.18
C GLY A 122 16.62 -9.44 -8.15
N GLU A 123 15.30 -9.59 -8.16
CA GLU A 123 14.61 -10.87 -8.30
C GLU A 123 14.43 -11.25 -9.77
N ASP A 124 14.42 -12.56 -10.06
CA ASP A 124 14.25 -13.07 -11.42
C ASP A 124 12.84 -12.83 -11.98
N TRP A 125 11.88 -12.56 -11.11
CA TRP A 125 10.50 -12.21 -11.48
C TRP A 125 10.04 -10.95 -10.75
N ALA A 126 9.56 -10.00 -11.52
CA ALA A 126 9.07 -8.71 -11.06
C ALA A 126 7.92 -8.27 -11.97
N PRO A 127 7.16 -7.23 -11.64
CA PRO A 127 6.29 -6.59 -12.61
C PRO A 127 7.08 -6.23 -13.85
N ASP A 128 6.61 -6.69 -15.02
CA ASP A 128 7.27 -6.44 -16.30
C ASP A 128 6.86 -5.05 -16.83
N ILE A 129 7.37 -4.01 -16.15
CA ILE A 129 7.13 -2.62 -16.51
C ILE A 129 8.47 -2.03 -16.95
N THR A 130 8.58 -1.64 -18.20
CA THR A 130 9.77 -0.94 -18.70
C THR A 130 9.80 0.50 -18.19
N PRO A 131 10.98 1.18 -18.17
CA PRO A 131 11.07 2.59 -17.80
C PRO A 131 10.18 3.49 -18.66
N GLU A 132 10.02 3.20 -19.94
CA GLU A 132 9.17 3.94 -20.87
C GLU A 132 7.69 3.76 -20.53
N GLU A 133 7.25 2.56 -20.23
CA GLU A 133 5.89 2.28 -19.78
C GLU A 133 5.62 2.91 -18.42
N TYR A 134 6.62 2.90 -17.51
CA TYR A 134 6.52 3.60 -16.22
C TYR A 134 6.26 5.09 -16.43
N LYS A 135 6.95 5.73 -17.36
CA LYS A 135 6.73 7.14 -17.71
C LYS A 135 5.33 7.38 -18.29
N SER A 136 4.77 6.40 -18.99
CA SER A 136 3.53 6.56 -19.79
C SER A 136 2.49 5.48 -19.48
N GLY A 137 1.84 5.56 -18.32
CA GLY A 137 0.67 4.73 -18.02
C GLY A 137 0.80 3.78 -16.84
N TYR A 138 2.03 3.53 -16.36
CA TYR A 138 2.30 2.70 -15.19
C TYR A 138 3.09 3.44 -14.12
N THR A 139 2.87 4.76 -13.99
CA THR A 139 3.58 5.59 -13.01
C THR A 139 3.04 5.31 -11.60
N LEU A 140 3.69 4.41 -10.90
CA LEU A 140 3.39 4.04 -9.52
C LEU A 140 4.60 4.36 -8.65
N TRP A 141 4.36 4.82 -7.44
CA TRP A 141 5.41 5.07 -6.45
C TRP A 141 5.26 4.10 -5.29
N GLY A 142 6.38 3.53 -4.84
CA GLY A 142 6.44 2.61 -3.72
C GLY A 142 7.24 3.16 -2.55
N TRP A 143 6.77 2.90 -1.33
CA TRP A 143 7.47 3.15 -0.08
C TRP A 143 7.46 1.92 0.79
N ASP A 144 8.62 1.60 1.31
CA ASP A 144 8.81 0.68 2.42
C ASP A 144 9.15 1.52 3.65
N PHE A 145 8.30 1.44 4.68
CA PHE A 145 8.47 2.17 5.94
C PHE A 145 9.15 1.33 7.01
N THR A 146 9.41 0.05 6.73
CA THR A 146 10.15 -0.79 7.69
C THR A 146 11.58 -0.32 7.82
N LYS A 147 12.16 -0.47 9.01
CA LYS A 147 13.54 -0.03 9.28
C LYS A 147 14.58 -0.76 8.44
N ASN A 148 14.33 -2.01 8.15
CA ASN A 148 15.21 -2.87 7.36
C ASN A 148 14.91 -2.85 5.85
N GLN A 149 13.84 -2.15 5.43
CA GLN A 149 13.33 -2.14 4.05
C GLN A 149 13.00 -3.55 3.53
N ASP A 150 12.38 -4.35 4.39
CA ASP A 150 11.99 -5.73 4.12
C ASP A 150 10.48 -5.98 4.36
N ALA A 151 9.64 -4.97 4.06
CA ALA A 151 8.18 -5.02 4.23
C ALA A 151 7.52 -6.24 3.57
N GLN A 152 8.11 -6.74 2.48
CA GLN A 152 7.59 -7.91 1.76
C GLN A 152 8.05 -9.25 2.35
N SER A 153 8.96 -9.25 3.34
CA SER A 153 9.36 -10.47 4.03
C SER A 153 8.22 -11.05 4.86
N ASP A 154 8.34 -12.34 5.22
CA ASP A 154 7.40 -13.01 6.12
C ASP A 154 7.55 -12.60 7.60
N LYS A 155 8.47 -11.67 7.88
CA LYS A 155 8.70 -11.16 9.23
C LYS A 155 7.58 -10.23 9.65
N PHE A 156 7.23 -10.32 10.90
CA PHE A 156 6.32 -9.37 11.55
C PHE A 156 7.12 -8.18 12.09
N HIS A 157 6.73 -6.98 11.72
CA HIS A 157 7.40 -5.75 12.14
C HIS A 157 6.70 -5.14 13.36
N LEU A 158 7.45 -4.36 14.12
CA LEU A 158 6.87 -3.60 15.21
C LEU A 158 5.85 -2.59 14.67
N ILE A 159 4.68 -2.57 15.28
CA ILE A 159 3.65 -1.60 14.96
C ILE A 159 4.14 -0.21 15.36
N GLU A 160 4.24 0.69 14.40
CA GLU A 160 4.55 2.10 14.64
C GLU A 160 3.28 2.93 14.58
N THR A 161 3.13 3.86 15.50
CA THR A 161 2.02 4.81 15.52
C THR A 161 2.44 6.13 14.89
N GLY A 162 1.53 6.73 14.13
CA GLY A 162 1.81 8.00 13.46
C GLY A 162 0.69 8.42 12.52
N ASN A 163 0.97 9.46 11.75
CA ASN A 163 0.07 9.97 10.72
C ASN A 163 0.77 9.99 9.37
N LEU A 164 0.11 9.47 8.36
CA LEU A 164 0.62 9.54 7.00
C LEU A 164 0.16 10.85 6.35
N ARG A 165 1.14 11.65 5.93
CA ARG A 165 0.94 12.86 5.14
C ARG A 165 1.43 12.63 3.72
N VAL A 166 0.63 13.04 2.75
CA VAL A 166 1.00 13.05 1.33
C VAL A 166 0.97 14.48 0.80
N GLU A 167 2.07 14.96 0.25
CA GLU A 167 2.17 16.23 -0.45
C GLU A 167 2.56 15.98 -1.90
N VAL A 168 1.76 16.49 -2.83
CA VAL A 168 2.05 16.45 -4.26
C VAL A 168 2.14 17.87 -4.82
N GLN A 169 3.14 18.12 -5.67
CA GLN A 169 3.28 19.36 -6.42
C GLN A 169 3.48 19.03 -7.90
N PHE A 170 2.77 19.76 -8.73
CA PHE A 170 2.82 19.63 -10.19
C PHE A 170 3.67 20.74 -10.80
N THR A 171 4.26 20.50 -11.96
CA THR A 171 4.99 21.50 -12.73
C THR A 171 4.07 22.60 -13.21
N ASN A 172 2.89 22.22 -13.72
CA ASN A 172 1.83 23.12 -14.17
C ASN A 172 0.54 22.80 -13.38
N ASN A 173 -0.42 23.69 -13.43
CA ASN A 173 -1.74 23.43 -12.89
C ASN A 173 -2.35 22.19 -13.59
N THR A 174 -3.05 21.35 -12.81
CA THR A 174 -3.73 20.16 -13.35
C THR A 174 -4.77 20.55 -14.41
N ALA A 175 -4.68 19.96 -15.59
CA ALA A 175 -5.64 20.20 -16.68
C ALA A 175 -7.01 19.59 -16.38
N ASN A 176 -7.03 18.42 -15.74
CA ASN A 176 -8.23 17.67 -15.38
C ASN A 176 -8.23 17.35 -13.89
N THR A 177 -9.40 17.00 -13.38
CA THR A 177 -9.52 16.43 -12.04
C THR A 177 -8.86 15.05 -12.00
N ILE A 178 -8.05 14.80 -10.99
CA ILE A 178 -7.23 13.60 -10.81
C ILE A 178 -7.59 12.94 -9.50
N ASN A 179 -7.65 11.61 -9.46
CA ASN A 179 -7.71 10.84 -8.24
C ASN A 179 -6.34 10.23 -7.91
N CYS A 180 -5.94 10.39 -6.67
CA CYS A 180 -4.84 9.64 -6.10
C CYS A 180 -5.41 8.38 -5.46
N VAL A 181 -4.89 7.23 -5.84
CA VAL A 181 -5.20 5.93 -5.24
C VAL A 181 -4.01 5.51 -4.39
N VAL A 182 -4.27 5.22 -3.12
CA VAL A 182 -3.22 4.84 -2.16
C VAL A 182 -3.56 3.48 -1.59
N TYR A 183 -2.70 2.51 -1.88
CA TYR A 183 -2.72 1.16 -1.35
C TYR A 183 -1.73 1.08 -0.19
N ALA A 184 -2.17 0.59 0.96
CA ALA A 184 -1.34 0.48 2.15
C ALA A 184 -1.49 -0.89 2.80
N GLU A 185 -0.36 -1.47 3.22
CA GLU A 185 -0.31 -2.72 3.98
C GLU A 185 0.11 -2.47 5.42
N PHE A 186 -0.53 -3.19 6.33
CA PHE A 186 -0.29 -3.14 7.77
C PHE A 186 -0.08 -4.54 8.32
N ASP A 187 0.83 -4.69 9.24
CA ASP A 187 0.91 -5.90 10.05
C ASP A 187 -0.16 -5.83 11.15
N ASN A 188 -0.87 -6.91 11.34
CA ASN A 188 -1.93 -7.01 12.34
C ASN A 188 -1.96 -8.40 12.98
N VAL A 189 -2.63 -8.53 14.12
CA VAL A 189 -2.77 -9.81 14.85
C VAL A 189 -4.23 -10.03 15.20
N ILE A 190 -4.72 -11.21 14.91
CA ILE A 190 -5.98 -11.70 15.45
C ILE A 190 -5.68 -12.54 16.67
N ASP A 191 -6.29 -12.20 17.80
CA ASP A 191 -6.24 -12.93 19.04
C ASP A 191 -7.53 -13.74 19.22
N ILE A 192 -7.42 -15.04 19.55
CA ILE A 192 -8.56 -15.90 19.88
C ILE A 192 -8.38 -16.40 21.32
N ASN A 193 -9.37 -16.12 22.16
CA ASN A 193 -9.38 -16.58 23.55
C ASN A 193 -10.00 -17.99 23.70
N LYS A 194 -10.05 -18.49 24.95
CA LYS A 194 -10.65 -19.78 25.28
C LYS A 194 -12.14 -19.88 24.91
N GLN A 195 -12.88 -18.78 25.03
CA GLN A 195 -14.30 -18.68 24.69
C GLN A 195 -14.54 -18.63 23.18
N ARG A 196 -13.47 -18.66 22.38
CA ARG A 196 -13.51 -18.51 20.91
C ARG A 196 -13.93 -17.11 20.46
N GLU A 197 -13.81 -16.13 21.34
CA GLU A 197 -13.99 -14.74 20.96
C GLU A 197 -12.76 -14.24 20.22
N VAL A 198 -13.00 -13.52 19.15
CA VAL A 198 -11.98 -12.96 18.27
C VAL A 198 -11.79 -11.50 18.63
N ALA A 199 -10.58 -11.12 18.98
CA ALA A 199 -10.17 -9.74 19.13
C ALA A 199 -9.23 -9.37 17.98
N ILE A 200 -9.47 -8.24 17.35
CA ILE A 200 -8.61 -7.68 16.31
C ILE A 200 -8.13 -6.32 16.84
N ASP A 201 -6.83 -6.15 16.85
CA ASP A 201 -6.21 -4.87 17.20
C ASP A 201 -6.11 -4.04 15.90
N TYR A 202 -6.82 -2.90 15.87
CA TYR A 202 -6.86 -1.96 14.73
C TYR A 202 -6.03 -0.73 15.02
#